data_3f6db75a5559ef5c3855e14621726086
#
_entry.id   3f6db75a5559ef5c3855e14621726086
#
_cell.length_a   1.000
_cell.length_b   1.000
_cell.length_c   1.000
_cell.angle_alpha   90.00
_cell.angle_beta   90.00
_cell.angle_gamma   90.00
#
_symmetry.space_group_name_H-M   'P 1'
#
loop_
_entity.id
_entity.type
_entity.pdbx_description
1 polymer ?
#
loop_
_entity_poly.entity_id
_entity_poly.type
_entity_poly.pdbx_seq_one_letter_code
_entity_poly.pdbx_strand_id
1 'polypeptide(L)'
;MTTRIPITGSLFVIAMLLACPMASAEVTGACLKDVKAQCAGVQPGGGRIKDCLKTHLKDLSEGCQTKVLKAVTAKACAADVKQFCKDSGAGGGKIEACMKTHVADVSDACKVALAHAAAGND
;
A
#
# COMPACT_ATOMS: atom_id res chain seq x y z
N MET A 1 68.63 -4.10 19.41
CA MET A 1 67.46 -4.89 19.85
C MET A 1 66.22 -4.33 19.16
N THR A 2 65.82 -4.94 18.07
CA THR A 2 64.71 -4.49 17.21
C THR A 2 63.55 -5.44 17.37
N THR A 3 62.55 -5.00 18.12
CA THR A 3 61.32 -5.78 18.35
C THR A 3 60.36 -5.54 17.17
N ARG A 4 60.19 -6.54 16.32
CA ARG A 4 59.18 -6.53 15.24
C ARG A 4 57.87 -6.96 15.81
N ILE A 5 56.86 -6.06 15.73
CA ILE A 5 55.46 -6.35 16.05
C ILE A 5 54.80 -6.85 14.77
N PRO A 6 54.22 -8.06 14.74
CA PRO A 6 53.45 -8.51 13.60
C PRO A 6 52.03 -7.90 13.67
N ILE A 7 51.70 -7.06 12.70
CA ILE A 7 50.35 -6.55 12.49
C ILE A 7 49.58 -7.63 11.76
N THR A 8 48.87 -8.49 12.49
CA THR A 8 47.84 -9.37 11.93
C THR A 8 46.59 -8.56 11.68
N GLY A 9 46.48 -8.11 10.44
CA GLY A 9 45.29 -7.43 9.96
C GLY A 9 44.10 -8.41 9.87
N SER A 10 43.20 -8.33 10.86
CA SER A 10 41.89 -8.99 10.80
C SER A 10 40.96 -8.09 9.98
N LEU A 11 40.81 -8.43 8.72
CA LEU A 11 39.79 -7.85 7.84
C LEU A 11 38.42 -8.34 8.30
N PHE A 12 37.80 -7.59 9.19
CA PHE A 12 36.37 -7.72 9.46
C PHE A 12 35.60 -7.13 8.27
N VAL A 13 35.26 -7.98 7.31
CA VAL A 13 34.27 -7.67 6.29
C VAL A 13 32.94 -7.70 6.98
N ILE A 14 32.48 -6.53 7.45
CA ILE A 14 31.10 -6.32 7.88
C ILE A 14 30.28 -6.30 6.60
N ALA A 15 29.71 -7.46 6.24
CA ALA A 15 28.66 -7.55 5.25
C ALA A 15 27.42 -6.87 5.84
N MET A 16 27.26 -5.59 5.54
CA MET A 16 26.06 -4.82 5.84
C MET A 16 24.96 -5.32 4.90
N LEU A 17 24.25 -6.36 5.34
CA LEU A 17 23.00 -6.79 4.74
C LEU A 17 22.02 -5.61 4.85
N LEU A 18 21.94 -4.82 3.78
CA LEU A 18 20.85 -3.90 3.54
C LEU A 18 19.56 -4.73 3.43
N ALA A 19 18.96 -5.01 4.57
CA ALA A 19 17.57 -5.44 4.62
C ALA A 19 16.74 -4.26 4.14
N CYS A 20 16.45 -4.21 2.83
CA CYS A 20 15.37 -3.37 2.33
C CYS A 20 14.12 -3.77 3.12
N PRO A 21 13.48 -2.84 3.86
CA PRO A 21 12.16 -3.10 4.38
C PRO A 21 11.27 -3.26 3.16
N MET A 22 10.93 -4.50 2.85
CA MET A 22 9.88 -4.80 1.91
C MET A 22 8.64 -4.09 2.42
N ALA A 23 8.23 -3.02 1.74
CA ALA A 23 6.97 -2.32 1.98
C ALA A 23 5.80 -3.21 1.54
N SER A 24 5.72 -4.40 2.13
CA SER A 24 4.62 -5.36 1.99
C SER A 24 3.65 -5.23 3.16
N ALA A 25 3.75 -4.14 3.92
CA ALA A 25 3.11 -4.00 5.23
C ALA A 25 1.61 -3.70 5.19
N GLU A 26 0.93 -3.75 4.06
CA GLU A 26 -0.44 -3.24 4.02
C GLU A 26 -1.55 -4.26 3.75
N VAL A 27 -1.21 -5.52 3.61
CA VAL A 27 -2.20 -6.60 3.70
C VAL A 27 -2.15 -7.16 5.11
N THR A 28 -2.46 -6.33 6.10
CA THR A 28 -2.32 -6.66 7.51
C THR A 28 -3.63 -7.16 8.09
N GLY A 29 -3.54 -8.12 9.01
CA GLY A 29 -4.59 -8.50 9.95
C GLY A 29 -5.92 -8.86 9.29
N ALA A 30 -6.71 -7.88 8.91
CA ALA A 30 -8.06 -8.08 8.36
C ALA A 30 -8.09 -8.90 7.06
N CYS A 31 -7.06 -8.80 6.20
CA CYS A 31 -7.02 -9.52 4.93
C CYS A 31 -6.26 -10.86 4.95
N LEU A 32 -5.61 -11.23 6.04
CA LEU A 32 -4.80 -12.46 6.05
C LEU A 32 -5.61 -13.73 5.79
N LYS A 33 -6.83 -13.81 6.30
CA LYS A 33 -7.73 -14.94 6.05
C LYS A 33 -8.16 -14.98 4.60
N ASP A 34 -8.53 -13.82 4.05
CA ASP A 34 -8.97 -13.68 2.66
C ASP A 34 -7.86 -13.99 1.67
N VAL A 35 -6.62 -13.55 1.95
CA VAL A 35 -5.44 -13.91 1.14
C VAL A 35 -5.25 -15.42 1.10
N LYS A 36 -5.36 -16.10 2.24
CA LYS A 36 -5.24 -17.55 2.31
C LYS A 36 -6.36 -18.28 1.58
N ALA A 37 -7.57 -17.74 1.63
CA ALA A 37 -8.75 -18.35 1.02
C ALA A 37 -8.81 -18.10 -0.50
N GLN A 38 -8.57 -16.88 -0.94
CA GLN A 38 -8.80 -16.45 -2.32
C GLN A 38 -7.51 -16.32 -3.15
N CYS A 39 -6.36 -16.12 -2.51
CA CYS A 39 -5.09 -15.80 -3.16
C CYS A 39 -3.95 -16.74 -2.76
N ALA A 40 -4.24 -17.96 -2.30
CA ALA A 40 -3.25 -18.90 -1.76
C ALA A 40 -2.08 -19.21 -2.71
N GLY A 41 -2.29 -19.22 -4.02
CA GLY A 41 -1.27 -19.49 -5.04
C GLY A 41 -0.52 -18.25 -5.52
N VAL A 42 -0.84 -17.06 -5.01
CA VAL A 42 -0.26 -15.80 -5.49
C VAL A 42 0.98 -15.45 -4.68
N GLN A 43 2.13 -15.37 -5.37
CA GLN A 43 3.39 -14.98 -4.75
C GLN A 43 3.36 -13.51 -4.34
N PRO A 44 3.82 -13.16 -3.11
CA PRO A 44 3.90 -11.78 -2.66
C PRO A 44 4.88 -10.97 -3.51
N GLY A 45 4.63 -9.66 -3.62
CA GLY A 45 5.47 -8.71 -4.33
C GLY A 45 4.80 -8.09 -5.55
N GLY A 46 5.27 -6.91 -5.97
CA GLY A 46 4.77 -6.19 -7.15
C GLY A 46 3.27 -5.86 -7.14
N GLY A 47 2.61 -5.91 -5.98
CA GLY A 47 1.17 -5.65 -5.88
C GLY A 47 0.26 -6.83 -6.23
N ARG A 48 0.82 -8.00 -6.58
CA ARG A 48 0.03 -9.18 -7.03
C ARG A 48 -1.07 -9.61 -6.06
N ILE A 49 -0.79 -9.60 -4.76
CA ILE A 49 -1.80 -9.92 -3.73
C ILE A 49 -2.94 -8.88 -3.75
N LYS A 50 -2.61 -7.60 -3.89
CA LYS A 50 -3.60 -6.51 -3.99
C LYS A 50 -4.49 -6.69 -5.23
N ASP A 51 -3.90 -7.02 -6.36
CA ASP A 51 -4.63 -7.23 -7.60
C ASP A 51 -5.53 -8.49 -7.52
N CYS A 52 -5.04 -9.56 -6.89
CA CYS A 52 -5.86 -10.74 -6.60
C CYS A 52 -7.06 -10.40 -5.69
N LEU A 53 -6.84 -9.72 -4.56
CA LEU A 53 -7.90 -9.30 -3.66
C LEU A 53 -8.93 -8.39 -4.35
N LYS A 54 -8.47 -7.51 -5.22
CA LYS A 54 -9.34 -6.64 -6.04
C LYS A 54 -10.25 -7.46 -6.97
N THR A 55 -9.73 -8.54 -7.55
CA THR A 55 -10.52 -9.43 -8.43
C THR A 55 -11.59 -10.18 -7.65
N HIS A 56 -11.32 -10.54 -6.40
CA HIS A 56 -12.23 -11.27 -5.51
C HIS A 56 -12.95 -10.37 -4.50
N LEU A 57 -13.09 -9.09 -4.78
CA LEU A 57 -13.56 -8.09 -3.83
C LEU A 57 -14.86 -8.48 -3.10
N LYS A 58 -15.83 -9.05 -3.84
CA LYS A 58 -17.14 -9.46 -3.30
C LYS A 58 -17.07 -10.64 -2.33
N ASP A 59 -16.03 -11.45 -2.42
CA ASP A 59 -15.83 -12.67 -1.62
C ASP A 59 -14.96 -12.41 -0.37
N LEU A 60 -14.47 -11.18 -0.21
CA LEU A 60 -13.65 -10.79 0.93
C LEU A 60 -14.51 -10.47 2.15
N SER A 61 -13.92 -10.62 3.33
CA SER A 61 -14.51 -10.08 4.55
C SER A 61 -14.67 -8.55 4.47
N GLU A 62 -15.68 -8.00 5.11
CA GLU A 62 -15.98 -6.56 5.11
C GLU A 62 -14.76 -5.69 5.46
N GLY A 63 -14.02 -6.09 6.51
CA GLY A 63 -12.80 -5.38 6.91
C GLY A 63 -11.69 -5.40 5.85
N CYS A 64 -11.59 -6.50 5.09
CA CYS A 64 -10.65 -6.59 3.98
C CYS A 64 -11.13 -5.80 2.76
N GLN A 65 -12.40 -5.87 2.41
CA GLN A 65 -13.01 -5.07 1.34
C GLN A 65 -12.73 -3.58 1.52
N THR A 66 -13.03 -3.05 2.70
CA THR A 66 -12.79 -1.63 3.04
C THR A 66 -11.32 -1.24 2.84
N LYS A 67 -10.38 -2.08 3.26
CA LYS A 67 -8.94 -1.81 3.08
C LYS A 67 -8.51 -1.83 1.62
N VAL A 68 -9.00 -2.80 0.85
CA VAL A 68 -8.71 -2.92 -0.58
C VAL A 68 -9.28 -1.72 -1.33
N LEU A 69 -10.54 -1.35 -1.07
CA LEU A 69 -11.19 -0.19 -1.69
C LEU A 69 -10.44 1.11 -1.38
N LYS A 70 -10.06 1.35 -0.13
CA LYS A 70 -9.24 2.52 0.24
C LYS A 70 -7.93 2.57 -0.54
N ALA A 71 -7.21 1.45 -0.64
CA ALA A 71 -5.93 1.39 -1.35
C ALA A 71 -6.09 1.63 -2.86
N VAL A 72 -7.15 1.08 -3.47
CA VAL A 72 -7.45 1.27 -4.89
C VAL A 72 -7.83 2.72 -5.17
N THR A 73 -8.71 3.29 -4.35
CA THR A 73 -9.15 4.70 -4.47
C THR A 73 -7.98 5.66 -4.29
N ALA A 74 -7.14 5.45 -3.27
CA ALA A 74 -5.96 6.28 -3.05
C ALA A 74 -5.02 6.29 -4.25
N LYS A 75 -4.80 5.12 -4.89
CA LYS A 75 -3.97 5.01 -6.09
C LYS A 75 -4.62 5.70 -7.30
N ALA A 76 -5.90 5.46 -7.54
CA ALA A 76 -6.62 6.02 -8.67
C ALA A 76 -6.74 7.55 -8.58
N CYS A 77 -6.88 8.09 -7.37
CA CYS A 77 -7.06 9.52 -7.12
C CYS A 77 -5.76 10.28 -6.80
N ALA A 78 -4.60 9.63 -6.81
CA ALA A 78 -3.35 10.25 -6.33
C ALA A 78 -2.97 11.53 -7.10
N ALA A 79 -3.20 11.58 -8.41
CA ALA A 79 -2.94 12.77 -9.24
C ALA A 79 -3.95 13.88 -8.93
N ASP A 80 -5.22 13.53 -8.81
CA ASP A 80 -6.30 14.47 -8.52
C ASP A 80 -6.14 15.10 -7.13
N VAL A 81 -5.75 14.30 -6.13
CA VAL A 81 -5.43 14.81 -4.77
C VAL A 81 -4.31 15.85 -4.83
N LYS A 82 -3.26 15.60 -5.59
CA LYS A 82 -2.16 16.57 -5.76
C LYS A 82 -2.61 17.84 -6.46
N GLN A 83 -3.55 17.72 -7.39
CA GLN A 83 -4.04 18.86 -8.16
C GLN A 83 -5.04 19.72 -7.38
N PHE A 84 -6.03 19.09 -6.75
CA PHE A 84 -7.18 19.79 -6.15
C PHE A 84 -7.11 19.88 -4.62
N CYS A 85 -6.40 18.96 -3.95
CA CYS A 85 -6.46 18.78 -2.50
C CYS A 85 -5.09 18.85 -1.81
N LYS A 86 -4.06 19.40 -2.46
CA LYS A 86 -2.69 19.48 -1.92
C LYS A 86 -2.61 20.17 -0.56
N ASP A 87 -3.47 21.17 -0.31
CA ASP A 87 -3.46 21.98 0.89
C ASP A 87 -4.42 21.45 1.99
N SER A 88 -5.13 20.35 1.72
CA SER A 88 -6.12 19.79 2.64
C SER A 88 -5.50 19.10 3.86
N GLY A 89 -4.19 18.86 3.85
CA GLY A 89 -3.49 18.10 4.90
C GLY A 89 -3.83 16.62 4.89
N ALA A 90 -2.98 15.83 5.55
CA ALA A 90 -3.17 14.38 5.67
C ALA A 90 -3.99 14.02 6.92
N GLY A 91 -4.85 13.02 6.82
CA GLY A 91 -5.59 12.44 7.94
C GLY A 91 -6.95 13.07 8.22
N GLY A 92 -7.71 12.44 9.12
CA GLY A 92 -9.03 12.92 9.57
C GLY A 92 -10.10 13.04 8.48
N GLY A 93 -9.96 12.32 7.34
CA GLY A 93 -10.94 12.40 6.26
C GLY A 93 -10.90 13.69 5.44
N LYS A 94 -9.93 14.58 5.67
CA LYS A 94 -9.85 15.90 4.99
C LYS A 94 -9.68 15.75 3.48
N ILE A 95 -8.86 14.81 3.03
CA ILE A 95 -8.68 14.53 1.60
C ILE A 95 -9.97 13.99 1.01
N GLU A 96 -10.65 13.07 1.70
CA GLU A 96 -11.93 12.52 1.25
C GLU A 96 -13.01 13.61 1.14
N ALA A 97 -13.11 14.49 2.12
CA ALA A 97 -14.03 15.62 2.06
C ALA A 97 -13.71 16.56 0.89
N CYS A 98 -12.44 16.87 0.67
CA CYS A 98 -12.00 17.68 -0.47
C CYS A 98 -12.32 16.99 -1.81
N MET A 99 -12.06 15.70 -1.95
CA MET A 99 -12.36 14.96 -3.17
C MET A 99 -13.87 14.91 -3.48
N LYS A 100 -14.72 14.86 -2.45
CA LYS A 100 -16.17 14.93 -2.62
C LYS A 100 -16.63 16.29 -3.21
N THR A 101 -15.98 17.38 -2.82
CA THR A 101 -16.30 18.72 -3.38
C THR A 101 -15.83 18.89 -4.83
N HIS A 102 -14.81 18.15 -5.24
CA HIS A 102 -14.25 18.17 -6.60
C HIS A 102 -14.64 16.96 -7.47
N VAL A 103 -15.68 16.21 -7.07
CA VAL A 103 -16.06 14.96 -7.77
C VAL A 103 -16.35 15.15 -9.25
N ALA A 104 -16.80 16.33 -9.67
CA ALA A 104 -17.04 16.64 -11.07
C ALA A 104 -15.75 16.84 -11.89
N ASP A 105 -14.69 17.31 -11.24
CA ASP A 105 -13.45 17.75 -11.89
C ASP A 105 -12.35 16.68 -11.90
N VAL A 106 -12.47 15.66 -11.05
CA VAL A 106 -11.46 14.59 -10.96
C VAL A 106 -11.48 13.67 -12.17
N SER A 107 -10.40 12.97 -12.39
CA SER A 107 -10.25 12.00 -13.48
C SER A 107 -11.32 10.91 -13.44
N ASP A 108 -11.67 10.33 -14.60
CA ASP A 108 -12.66 9.26 -14.69
C ASP A 108 -12.24 8.02 -13.88
N ALA A 109 -10.94 7.71 -13.81
CA ALA A 109 -10.42 6.64 -12.98
C ALA A 109 -10.71 6.89 -11.49
N CYS A 110 -10.55 8.14 -11.03
CA CYS A 110 -10.87 8.52 -9.67
C CYS A 110 -12.39 8.50 -9.40
N LYS A 111 -13.21 8.98 -10.34
CA LYS A 111 -14.69 8.93 -10.22
C LYS A 111 -15.18 7.50 -10.04
N VAL A 112 -14.71 6.58 -10.86
CA VAL A 112 -15.05 5.15 -10.77
C VAL A 112 -14.61 4.57 -9.42
N ALA A 113 -13.41 4.88 -8.97
CA ALA A 113 -12.89 4.39 -7.69
C ALA A 113 -13.69 4.93 -6.49
N LEU A 114 -14.08 6.21 -6.52
CA LEU A 114 -14.95 6.82 -5.50
C LEU A 114 -16.35 6.20 -5.48
N ALA A 115 -16.93 5.91 -6.65
CA ALA A 115 -18.23 5.25 -6.75
C ALA A 115 -18.19 3.82 -6.15
N HIS A 116 -17.13 3.06 -6.44
CA HIS A 116 -16.95 1.72 -5.84
C HIS A 116 -16.72 1.80 -4.32
N ALA A 117 -16.00 2.79 -3.84
CA ALA A 117 -15.80 2.99 -2.41
C ALA A 117 -17.11 3.35 -1.70
N ALA A 118 -17.98 4.12 -2.32
CA ALA A 118 -19.30 4.44 -1.79
C ALA A 118 -20.22 3.22 -1.73
N ALA A 119 -20.24 2.39 -2.79
CA ALA A 119 -21.06 1.18 -2.87
C ALA A 119 -20.60 0.06 -1.93
N GLY A 120 -19.33 0.04 -1.53
CA GLY A 120 -18.78 -0.96 -0.61
C GLY A 120 -18.94 -0.62 0.88
N ASN A 121 -19.56 0.52 1.21
CA ASN A 121 -19.84 0.95 2.58
C ASN A 121 -21.33 0.79 2.99
N ASP A 122 -22.16 0.26 2.11
CA ASP A 122 -23.57 -0.11 2.36
C ASP A 122 -23.68 -1.60 2.70
#